data_514e21b7357367b5a425c1fd9d8c1950
#
_entry.id   514e21b7357367b5a425c1fd9d8c1950
#
_cell.length_a   1.000
_cell.length_b   1.000
_cell.length_c   1.000
_cell.angle_alpha   90.00
_cell.angle_beta   90.00
_cell.angle_gamma   90.00
#
_symmetry.space_group_name_H-M   'P 1'
#
loop_
_entity.id
_entity.type
_entity.pdbx_description
1 polymer ?
#
loop_
_entity_poly.entity_id
_entity_poly.type
_entity_poly.pdbx_seq_one_letter_code
_entity_poly.pdbx_strand_id
1 'polypeptide(L)'
;MRCAWSKFRELAPILTSRGASLKVKGKVYRTCVQRVMVYGSETWPVKAEDINRLERTERMMVRWMCGVRLINRVPSEKLNGRLGIVRIAEIVRHGRLRWFGHLERKRSDDWVSACRNYEVPGRKGRGRSRKTWDECVRTDLCKGGIDPQSAQDRIAWKNLIVGKAVQPVLAWRGGRSSERTL
;
A
#
# COMPACT_ATOMS: atom_id res chain seq x y z
N MET A 1 -0.71 -12.01 7.21
CA MET A 1 -2.18 -12.09 7.30
C MET A 1 -2.70 -12.25 8.72
N ARG A 2 -2.12 -13.12 9.57
CA ARG A 2 -2.58 -13.31 10.96
C ARG A 2 -2.58 -12.00 11.76
N CYS A 3 -1.51 -11.23 11.71
CA CYS A 3 -1.40 -9.94 12.42
C CYS A 3 -2.48 -8.94 12.01
N ALA A 4 -2.83 -8.88 10.72
CA ALA A 4 -3.89 -7.99 10.23
C ALA A 4 -5.26 -8.38 10.77
N TRP A 5 -5.58 -9.69 10.79
CA TRP A 5 -6.80 -10.20 11.40
C TRP A 5 -6.85 -9.98 12.92
N SER A 6 -5.72 -10.17 13.61
CA SER A 6 -5.60 -9.85 15.04
C SER A 6 -5.93 -8.38 15.30
N LYS A 7 -5.29 -7.48 14.52
CA LYS A 7 -5.54 -6.03 14.64
C LYS A 7 -6.97 -5.64 14.27
N PHE A 8 -7.54 -6.29 13.26
CA PHE A 8 -8.94 -6.06 12.89
C PHE A 8 -9.91 -6.49 14.01
N ARG A 9 -9.69 -7.64 14.65
CA ARG A 9 -10.52 -8.14 15.76
C ARG A 9 -10.42 -7.23 16.98
N GLU A 10 -9.23 -6.75 17.31
CA GLU A 10 -9.01 -5.78 18.40
C GLU A 10 -9.85 -4.51 18.18
N LEU A 11 -9.94 -4.04 16.93
CA LEU A 11 -10.67 -2.85 16.57
C LEU A 11 -12.13 -3.12 16.13
N ALA A 12 -12.57 -4.36 16.14
CA ALA A 12 -13.92 -4.75 15.72
C ALA A 12 -15.03 -3.97 16.43
N PRO A 13 -14.96 -3.65 17.73
CA PRO A 13 -15.98 -2.85 18.41
C PRO A 13 -16.25 -1.51 17.73
N ILE A 14 -15.22 -0.88 17.14
CA ILE A 14 -15.34 0.37 16.39
C ILE A 14 -15.68 0.11 14.93
N LEU A 15 -14.95 -0.82 14.28
CA LEU A 15 -15.05 -1.08 12.85
C LEU A 15 -16.39 -1.67 12.43
N THR A 16 -17.06 -2.41 13.32
CA THR A 16 -18.36 -3.04 13.06
C THR A 16 -19.53 -2.34 13.76
N SER A 17 -19.27 -1.33 14.59
CA SER A 17 -20.29 -0.54 15.30
C SER A 17 -21.30 0.07 14.33
N ARG A 18 -22.57 0.06 14.67
CA ARG A 18 -23.62 0.75 13.92
C ARG A 18 -23.57 2.28 14.11
N GLY A 19 -23.08 2.76 15.26
CA GLY A 19 -22.98 4.18 15.58
C GLY A 19 -21.80 4.91 14.91
N ALA A 20 -20.75 4.19 14.48
CA ALA A 20 -19.61 4.80 13.83
C ALA A 20 -19.87 5.04 12.33
N SER A 21 -19.61 6.26 11.85
CA SER A 21 -19.75 6.58 10.42
C SER A 21 -18.75 5.78 9.56
N LEU A 22 -19.12 5.48 8.31
CA LEU A 22 -18.26 4.74 7.38
C LEU A 22 -16.91 5.45 7.15
N LYS A 23 -16.91 6.79 7.13
CA LYS A 23 -15.67 7.58 7.01
C LYS A 23 -14.72 7.37 8.18
N VAL A 24 -15.24 7.32 9.42
CA VAL A 24 -14.45 7.03 10.62
C VAL A 24 -13.90 5.61 10.57
N LYS A 25 -14.75 4.62 10.27
CA LYS A 25 -14.32 3.23 10.10
C LYS A 25 -13.20 3.09 9.07
N GLY A 26 -13.37 3.73 7.91
CA GLY A 26 -12.35 3.74 6.86
C GLY A 26 -11.03 4.38 7.30
N LYS A 27 -11.10 5.47 8.08
CA LYS A 27 -9.90 6.12 8.64
C LYS A 27 -9.17 5.18 9.61
N VAL A 28 -9.88 4.58 10.57
CA VAL A 28 -9.31 3.63 11.53
C VAL A 28 -8.73 2.40 10.83
N TYR A 29 -9.46 1.83 9.87
CA TYR A 29 -8.99 0.69 9.09
C TYR A 29 -7.69 1.02 8.35
N ARG A 30 -7.65 2.13 7.61
CA ARG A 30 -6.50 2.55 6.82
C ARG A 30 -5.27 2.82 7.67
N THR A 31 -5.43 3.44 8.85
CA THR A 31 -4.30 3.80 9.72
C THR A 31 -3.77 2.64 10.55
N CYS A 32 -4.64 1.73 10.97
CA CYS A 32 -4.27 0.67 11.91
C CYS A 32 -4.16 -0.71 11.22
N VAL A 33 -5.18 -1.14 10.49
CA VAL A 33 -5.23 -2.50 9.95
C VAL A 33 -4.47 -2.61 8.63
N GLN A 34 -4.75 -1.71 7.68
CA GLN A 34 -4.16 -1.74 6.34
C GLN A 34 -2.63 -1.54 6.40
N ARG A 35 -2.14 -0.72 7.34
CA ARG A 35 -0.69 -0.55 7.56
C ARG A 35 -0.01 -1.84 8.02
N VAL A 36 -0.65 -2.60 8.90
CA VAL A 36 -0.13 -3.91 9.32
C VAL A 36 -0.11 -4.91 8.17
N MET A 37 -1.11 -4.86 7.26
CA MET A 37 -1.16 -5.74 6.09
C MET A 37 0.00 -5.53 5.12
N VAL A 38 0.44 -4.27 4.95
CA VAL A 38 1.47 -3.90 3.97
C VAL A 38 2.82 -3.57 4.59
N TYR A 39 3.02 -3.89 5.86
CA TYR A 39 4.29 -3.63 6.55
C TYR A 39 5.45 -4.32 5.84
N GLY A 40 6.48 -3.57 5.45
CA GLY A 40 7.65 -4.07 4.73
C GLY A 40 7.38 -4.50 3.28
N SER A 41 6.17 -4.27 2.74
CA SER A 41 5.78 -4.74 1.40
C SER A 41 6.55 -4.07 0.26
N GLU A 42 7.21 -2.97 0.52
CA GLU A 42 8.05 -2.25 -0.43
C GLU A 42 9.22 -3.07 -0.96
N THR A 43 9.72 -4.02 -0.16
CA THR A 43 10.85 -4.89 -0.52
C THR A 43 10.42 -6.29 -0.99
N TRP A 44 9.12 -6.61 -0.99
CA TRP A 44 8.66 -7.96 -1.33
C TRP A 44 8.66 -8.22 -2.84
N PRO A 45 9.22 -9.37 -3.30
CA PRO A 45 9.01 -9.87 -4.65
C PRO A 45 7.62 -10.50 -4.77
N VAL A 46 6.58 -9.67 -4.84
CA VAL A 46 5.19 -10.09 -4.72
C VAL A 46 4.70 -10.78 -5.99
N LYS A 47 4.17 -12.00 -5.83
CA LYS A 47 3.49 -12.74 -6.90
C LYS A 47 2.02 -12.29 -7.01
N ALA A 48 1.39 -12.57 -8.15
CA ALA A 48 -0.03 -12.29 -8.36
C ALA A 48 -0.92 -12.98 -7.30
N GLU A 49 -0.57 -14.21 -6.93
CA GLU A 49 -1.27 -14.98 -5.89
C GLU A 49 -1.27 -14.28 -4.53
N ASP A 50 -0.14 -13.67 -4.16
CA ASP A 50 -0.01 -12.95 -2.89
C ASP A 50 -0.87 -11.69 -2.89
N ILE A 51 -0.90 -10.94 -4.00
CA ILE A 51 -1.80 -9.80 -4.17
C ILE A 51 -3.25 -10.24 -4.09
N ASN A 52 -3.63 -11.31 -4.79
CA ASN A 52 -4.98 -11.86 -4.74
C ASN A 52 -5.39 -12.29 -3.33
N ARG A 53 -4.46 -12.79 -2.54
CA ARG A 53 -4.68 -13.17 -1.13
C ARG A 53 -4.89 -11.93 -0.26
N LEU A 54 -4.09 -10.87 -0.46
CA LEU A 54 -4.26 -9.58 0.21
C LEU A 54 -5.62 -8.96 -0.12
N GLU A 55 -5.96 -8.88 -1.39
CA GLU A 55 -7.25 -8.32 -1.85
C GLU A 55 -8.46 -9.11 -1.34
N ARG A 56 -8.38 -10.43 -1.30
CA ARG A 56 -9.45 -11.26 -0.71
C ARG A 56 -9.65 -10.94 0.77
N THR A 57 -8.54 -10.81 1.52
CA THR A 57 -8.60 -10.47 2.94
C THR A 57 -9.18 -9.08 3.15
N GLU A 58 -8.71 -8.08 2.40
CA GLU A 58 -9.26 -6.72 2.44
C GLU A 58 -10.76 -6.70 2.14
N ARG A 59 -11.18 -7.40 1.09
CA ARG A 59 -12.59 -7.50 0.68
C ARG A 59 -13.49 -8.07 1.77
N MET A 60 -13.01 -9.09 2.50
CA MET A 60 -13.74 -9.66 3.64
C MET A 60 -13.90 -8.65 4.77
N MET A 61 -12.83 -7.96 5.15
CA MET A 61 -12.84 -6.95 6.21
C MET A 61 -13.73 -5.76 5.86
N VAL A 62 -13.61 -5.25 4.63
CA VAL A 62 -14.41 -4.14 4.10
C VAL A 62 -15.91 -4.47 4.12
N ARG A 63 -16.29 -5.67 3.68
CA ARG A 63 -17.69 -6.13 3.74
C ARG A 63 -18.20 -6.18 5.17
N TRP A 64 -17.41 -6.68 6.08
CA TRP A 64 -17.78 -6.75 7.49
C TRP A 64 -18.00 -5.36 8.09
N MET A 65 -17.09 -4.42 7.83
CA MET A 65 -17.27 -3.02 8.27
C MET A 65 -18.53 -2.35 7.73
N CYS A 66 -18.91 -2.68 6.48
CA CYS A 66 -20.11 -2.15 5.83
C CYS A 66 -21.40 -2.92 6.19
N GLY A 67 -21.32 -4.03 6.91
CA GLY A 67 -22.48 -4.91 7.19
C GLY A 67 -23.06 -5.57 5.95
N VAL A 68 -22.27 -5.74 4.88
CA VAL A 68 -22.73 -6.26 3.59
C VAL A 68 -22.33 -7.72 3.44
N ARG A 69 -23.30 -8.61 3.23
CA ARG A 69 -23.07 -10.03 2.95
C ARG A 69 -22.68 -10.29 1.50
N LEU A 70 -22.05 -11.43 1.23
CA LEU A 70 -21.65 -11.82 -0.13
C LEU A 70 -22.84 -11.93 -1.08
N ILE A 71 -23.98 -12.42 -0.58
CA ILE A 71 -25.21 -12.56 -1.34
C ILE A 71 -25.75 -11.24 -1.91
N ASN A 72 -25.41 -10.11 -1.29
CA ASN A 72 -25.84 -8.80 -1.75
C ASN A 72 -25.14 -8.34 -3.05
N ARG A 73 -24.13 -9.08 -3.53
CA ARG A 73 -23.37 -8.84 -4.78
C ARG A 73 -22.89 -7.39 -4.99
N VAL A 74 -22.65 -6.63 -3.90
CA VAL A 74 -22.17 -5.26 -3.99
C VAL A 74 -20.71 -5.25 -4.45
N PRO A 75 -20.35 -4.47 -5.50
CA PRO A 75 -18.97 -4.34 -5.96
C PRO A 75 -18.05 -3.78 -4.88
N SER A 76 -16.80 -4.27 -4.83
CA SER A 76 -15.81 -3.85 -3.82
C SER A 76 -15.43 -2.38 -3.98
N GLU A 77 -15.39 -1.89 -5.21
CA GLU A 77 -15.07 -0.49 -5.54
C GLU A 77 -16.07 0.47 -4.87
N LYS A 78 -17.35 0.13 -4.90
CA LYS A 78 -18.41 0.93 -4.25
C LYS A 78 -18.25 0.96 -2.74
N LEU A 79 -17.84 -0.16 -2.14
CA LEU A 79 -17.60 -0.25 -0.69
C LEU A 79 -16.33 0.52 -0.30
N ASN A 80 -15.25 0.38 -1.07
CA ASN A 80 -14.01 1.10 -0.85
C ASN A 80 -14.22 2.62 -0.97
N GLY A 81 -15.01 3.07 -1.96
CA GLY A 81 -15.36 4.48 -2.13
C GLY A 81 -16.13 5.04 -0.93
N ARG A 82 -17.10 4.29 -0.36
CA ARG A 82 -17.84 4.69 0.84
C ARG A 82 -16.96 4.83 2.08
N LEU A 83 -15.94 3.99 2.20
CA LEU A 83 -14.97 3.99 3.32
C LEU A 83 -13.80 4.93 3.08
N GLY A 84 -13.61 5.44 1.87
CA GLY A 84 -12.43 6.22 1.46
C GLY A 84 -11.14 5.41 1.52
N ILE A 85 -11.20 4.13 1.14
CA ILE A 85 -10.07 3.18 1.18
C ILE A 85 -9.50 3.02 -0.22
N VAL A 86 -8.17 3.16 -0.35
CA VAL A 86 -7.42 2.80 -1.56
C VAL A 86 -7.18 1.29 -1.56
N ARG A 87 -7.27 0.65 -2.73
CA ARG A 87 -7.05 -0.79 -2.90
C ARG A 87 -5.65 -1.19 -2.44
N ILE A 88 -5.56 -2.30 -1.75
CA ILE A 88 -4.30 -2.76 -1.17
C ILE A 88 -3.21 -3.03 -2.24
N ALA A 89 -3.60 -3.50 -3.41
CA ALA A 89 -2.68 -3.70 -4.54
C ALA A 89 -2.00 -2.39 -4.96
N GLU A 90 -2.73 -1.28 -4.97
CA GLU A 90 -2.18 0.04 -5.29
C GLU A 90 -1.25 0.55 -4.20
N ILE A 91 -1.57 0.29 -2.93
CA ILE A 91 -0.71 0.68 -1.81
C ILE A 91 0.63 -0.06 -1.88
N VAL A 92 0.61 -1.36 -2.15
CA VAL A 92 1.81 -2.17 -2.33
C VAL A 92 2.64 -1.67 -3.51
N ARG A 93 2.00 -1.39 -4.65
CA ARG A 93 2.65 -0.82 -5.84
C ARG A 93 3.29 0.53 -5.54
N HIS A 94 2.54 1.46 -4.93
CA HIS A 94 3.05 2.79 -4.57
C HIS A 94 4.19 2.71 -3.55
N GLY A 95 4.10 1.81 -2.58
CA GLY A 95 5.17 1.55 -1.61
C GLY A 95 6.47 1.14 -2.32
N ARG A 96 6.38 0.16 -3.23
CA ARG A 96 7.51 -0.37 -4.00
C ARG A 96 8.14 0.68 -4.91
N LEU A 97 7.33 1.42 -5.67
CA LEU A 97 7.84 2.50 -6.54
C LEU A 97 8.45 3.63 -5.73
N ARG A 98 7.90 3.97 -4.56
CA ARG A 98 8.51 4.95 -3.66
C ARG A 98 9.88 4.50 -3.16
N TRP A 99 9.98 3.22 -2.78
CA TRP A 99 11.23 2.61 -2.37
C TRP A 99 12.25 2.59 -3.52
N PHE A 100 11.82 2.19 -4.72
CA PHE A 100 12.65 2.25 -5.92
C PHE A 100 13.24 3.65 -6.14
N GLY A 101 12.40 4.71 -6.14
CA GLY A 101 12.90 6.08 -6.29
C GLY A 101 13.83 6.50 -5.16
N HIS A 102 13.68 5.95 -3.95
CA HIS A 102 14.64 6.18 -2.87
C HIS A 102 15.99 5.52 -3.19
N LEU A 103 15.99 4.30 -3.70
CA LEU A 103 17.21 3.58 -4.09
C LEU A 103 17.96 4.26 -5.24
N GLU A 104 17.24 4.72 -6.29
CA GLU A 104 17.84 5.38 -7.44
C GLU A 104 18.56 6.70 -7.08
N ARG A 105 18.14 7.35 -6.00
CA ARG A 105 18.78 8.58 -5.49
C ARG A 105 19.89 8.33 -4.46
N LYS A 106 20.15 7.07 -4.11
CA LYS A 106 21.24 6.69 -3.22
C LYS A 106 22.58 6.73 -3.96
N ARG A 107 23.65 7.04 -3.23
CA ARG A 107 25.00 6.96 -3.76
C ARG A 107 25.39 5.50 -4.03
N SER A 108 26.25 5.30 -5.00
CA SER A 108 26.74 3.97 -5.37
C SER A 108 27.55 3.27 -4.27
N ASP A 109 28.15 4.07 -3.37
CA ASP A 109 28.93 3.64 -2.22
C ASP A 109 28.07 3.27 -0.98
N ASP A 110 26.76 3.51 -1.02
CA ASP A 110 25.84 3.14 0.07
C ASP A 110 25.68 1.61 0.14
N TRP A 111 25.71 1.08 1.36
CA TRP A 111 25.52 -0.35 1.62
C TRP A 111 24.22 -0.92 1.01
N VAL A 112 23.18 -0.13 0.91
CA VAL A 112 21.89 -0.53 0.30
C VAL A 112 22.07 -0.78 -1.20
N SER A 113 22.83 0.08 -1.88
CA SER A 113 23.19 -0.11 -3.29
C SER A 113 24.07 -1.35 -3.48
N ALA A 114 25.03 -1.57 -2.59
CA ALA A 114 25.86 -2.76 -2.58
C ALA A 114 25.02 -4.04 -2.40
N CYS A 115 24.07 -4.05 -1.46
CA CYS A 115 23.16 -5.18 -1.25
C CYS A 115 22.25 -5.45 -2.44
N ARG A 116 21.76 -4.40 -3.11
CA ARG A 116 20.90 -4.53 -4.30
C ARG A 116 21.65 -5.18 -5.46
N ASN A 117 22.91 -4.82 -5.64
CA ASN A 117 23.74 -5.28 -6.75
C ASN A 117 24.53 -6.55 -6.41
N TYR A 118 24.38 -7.06 -5.17
CA TYR A 118 25.10 -8.26 -4.75
C TYR A 118 24.59 -9.50 -5.47
N GLU A 119 25.48 -10.14 -6.21
CA GLU A 119 25.23 -11.44 -6.82
C GLU A 119 25.57 -12.55 -5.83
N VAL A 120 24.55 -13.30 -5.43
CA VAL A 120 24.73 -14.43 -4.53
C VAL A 120 25.52 -15.53 -5.26
N PRO A 121 26.72 -15.91 -4.78
CA PRO A 121 27.48 -16.97 -5.38
C PRO A 121 26.73 -18.30 -5.29
N GLY A 122 26.78 -19.09 -6.35
CA GLY A 122 26.16 -20.41 -6.37
C GLY A 122 25.47 -20.75 -7.68
N ARG A 123 25.16 -22.02 -7.87
CA ARG A 123 24.51 -22.53 -9.09
C ARG A 123 23.01 -22.33 -8.97
N LYS A 124 22.40 -21.68 -9.95
CA LYS A 124 20.93 -21.59 -10.03
C LYS A 124 20.35 -23.00 -10.16
N GLY A 125 19.35 -23.32 -9.33
CA GLY A 125 18.64 -24.59 -9.41
C GLY A 125 17.94 -24.79 -10.75
N ARG A 126 17.62 -26.05 -11.07
CA ARG A 126 16.89 -26.41 -12.31
C ARG A 126 15.46 -25.90 -12.22
N GLY A 127 14.96 -25.30 -13.30
CA GLY A 127 13.59 -24.82 -13.43
C GLY A 127 13.49 -23.29 -13.60
N ARG A 128 12.25 -22.78 -13.61
CA ARG A 128 12.00 -21.34 -13.77
C ARG A 128 12.53 -20.58 -12.56
N SER A 129 13.30 -19.53 -12.81
CA SER A 129 13.80 -18.64 -11.75
C SER A 129 12.66 -18.04 -10.93
N ARG A 130 12.91 -17.82 -9.64
CA ARG A 130 11.95 -17.11 -8.76
C ARG A 130 11.81 -15.68 -9.24
N LYS A 131 10.58 -15.15 -9.14
CA LYS A 131 10.31 -13.74 -9.44
C LYS A 131 11.15 -12.85 -8.52
N THR A 132 11.86 -11.89 -9.11
CA THR A 132 12.70 -10.94 -8.37
C THR A 132 11.93 -9.66 -8.04
N TRP A 133 12.46 -8.87 -7.11
CA TRP A 133 11.92 -7.56 -6.78
C TRP A 133 12.01 -6.60 -7.97
N ASP A 134 13.15 -6.60 -8.70
CA ASP A 134 13.35 -5.76 -9.88
C ASP A 134 12.38 -6.09 -11.01
N GLU A 135 12.02 -7.37 -11.20
CA GLU A 135 10.95 -7.75 -12.15
C GLU A 135 9.60 -7.16 -11.76
N CYS A 136 9.32 -7.12 -10.44
CA CYS A 136 8.10 -6.48 -9.95
C CYS A 136 8.10 -4.99 -10.23
N VAL A 137 9.22 -4.30 -9.98
CA VAL A 137 9.39 -2.87 -10.26
C VAL A 137 9.22 -2.58 -11.75
N ARG A 138 9.92 -3.32 -12.64
CA ARG A 138 9.78 -3.16 -14.09
C ARG A 138 8.34 -3.33 -14.54
N THR A 139 7.64 -4.33 -14.02
CA THR A 139 6.22 -4.56 -14.33
C THR A 139 5.37 -3.37 -13.88
N ASP A 140 5.65 -2.80 -12.72
CA ASP A 140 4.90 -1.67 -12.18
C ASP A 140 5.16 -0.37 -12.94
N LEU A 141 6.41 -0.15 -13.39
CA LEU A 141 6.81 0.96 -14.24
C LEU A 141 6.13 0.89 -15.61
N CYS A 142 6.20 -0.26 -16.27
CA CYS A 142 5.55 -0.50 -17.58
C CYS A 142 4.03 -0.27 -17.49
N LYS A 143 3.36 -0.81 -16.47
CA LYS A 143 1.92 -0.61 -16.26
C LYS A 143 1.54 0.85 -16.01
N GLY A 144 2.44 1.62 -15.41
CA GLY A 144 2.23 3.05 -15.12
C GLY A 144 2.67 3.97 -16.25
N GLY A 145 3.35 3.46 -17.28
CA GLY A 145 3.99 4.30 -18.30
C GLY A 145 5.00 5.29 -17.67
N ILE A 146 5.75 4.84 -16.66
CA ILE A 146 6.66 5.69 -15.88
C ILE A 146 8.09 5.41 -16.34
N ASP A 147 8.81 6.48 -16.72
CA ASP A 147 10.23 6.40 -17.02
C ASP A 147 11.04 6.27 -15.72
N PRO A 148 11.90 5.25 -15.58
CA PRO A 148 12.77 5.06 -14.43
C PRO A 148 13.67 6.27 -14.13
N GLN A 149 14.12 7.01 -15.14
CA GLN A 149 14.99 8.18 -14.98
C GLN A 149 14.30 9.31 -14.21
N SER A 150 12.98 9.40 -14.29
CA SER A 150 12.18 10.37 -13.49
C SER A 150 12.37 10.19 -11.99
N ALA A 151 12.92 9.07 -11.54
CA ALA A 151 13.19 8.79 -10.13
C ALA A 151 14.20 9.76 -9.50
N GLN A 152 15.04 10.44 -10.29
CA GLN A 152 16.01 11.41 -9.81
C GLN A 152 15.34 12.67 -9.24
N ASP A 153 14.24 13.14 -9.85
CA ASP A 153 13.44 14.22 -9.29
C ASP A 153 12.40 13.66 -8.29
N ARG A 154 12.63 13.94 -7.02
CA ARG A 154 11.75 13.46 -5.93
C ARG A 154 10.31 13.96 -6.04
N ILE A 155 10.11 15.19 -6.52
CA ILE A 155 8.79 15.81 -6.60
C ILE A 155 8.04 15.25 -7.79
N ALA A 156 8.66 15.26 -8.97
CA ALA A 156 8.10 14.66 -10.18
C ALA A 156 7.77 13.18 -9.96
N TRP A 157 8.69 12.42 -9.38
CA TRP A 157 8.50 11.01 -9.03
C TRP A 157 7.30 10.75 -8.14
N LYS A 158 7.15 11.54 -7.06
CA LYS A 158 5.99 11.42 -6.16
C LYS A 158 4.67 11.64 -6.90
N ASN A 159 4.61 12.62 -7.78
CA ASN A 159 3.41 12.94 -8.55
C ASN A 159 3.09 11.83 -9.57
N LEU A 160 4.09 11.25 -10.21
CA LEU A 160 3.94 10.15 -11.16
C LEU A 160 3.42 8.88 -10.48
N ILE A 161 3.95 8.51 -9.31
CA ILE A 161 3.54 7.31 -8.58
C ILE A 161 2.08 7.38 -8.15
N VAL A 162 1.68 8.52 -7.60
CA VAL A 162 0.33 8.69 -7.04
C VAL A 162 -0.72 8.79 -8.16
N GLY A 163 -0.29 9.20 -9.37
CA GLY A 163 -1.19 9.44 -10.50
C GLY A 163 -2.18 10.56 -10.22
N LYS A 164 -2.85 11.07 -11.26
CA LYS A 164 -3.89 12.08 -11.12
C LYS A 164 -5.17 11.62 -10.39
N ALA A 165 -5.27 10.34 -10.02
CA ALA A 165 -6.48 9.72 -9.48
C ALA A 165 -6.55 9.58 -7.97
N VAL A 166 -5.47 9.82 -7.24
CA VAL A 166 -5.49 9.83 -5.78
C VAL A 166 -5.26 11.25 -5.29
N GLN A 167 -6.34 11.99 -5.20
CA GLN A 167 -6.32 13.24 -4.42
C GLN A 167 -5.89 12.88 -2.99
N PRO A 168 -4.87 13.54 -2.43
CA PRO A 168 -4.52 13.35 -1.04
C PRO A 168 -5.68 13.86 -0.20
N VAL A 169 -6.39 12.94 0.47
CA VAL A 169 -7.30 13.32 1.53
C VAL A 169 -6.45 13.99 2.61
N LEU A 170 -6.47 15.31 2.57
CA LEU A 170 -6.08 16.28 3.61
C LEU A 170 -4.74 16.01 4.32
N ALA A 171 -3.76 16.82 3.93
CA ALA A 171 -2.71 17.23 4.85
C ALA A 171 -3.39 17.73 6.14
N TRP A 172 -3.16 17.05 7.23
CA TRP A 172 -3.51 17.55 8.56
C TRP A 172 -2.68 18.82 8.80
N ARG A 173 -3.28 19.98 8.59
CA ARG A 173 -2.76 21.24 9.10
C ARG A 173 -3.13 21.27 10.58
N GLY A 174 -2.16 20.99 11.45
CA GLY A 174 -2.23 21.32 12.84
C GLY A 174 -2.29 22.84 12.99
N GLY A 175 -3.48 23.40 12.99
CA GLY A 175 -3.74 24.76 13.42
C GLY A 175 -3.55 24.81 14.94
N ARG A 176 -2.40 25.24 15.40
CA ARG A 176 -2.26 25.86 16.72
C ARG A 176 -2.92 27.22 16.64
N SER A 177 -4.15 27.34 17.09
CA SER A 177 -4.71 28.62 17.46
C SER A 177 -4.25 28.90 18.89
N SER A 178 -3.19 29.70 19.01
CA SER A 178 -2.94 30.47 20.21
C SER A 178 -3.85 31.68 20.16
N GLU A 179 -4.87 31.71 20.94
CA GLU A 179 -5.50 32.93 21.39
C GLU A 179 -5.61 32.90 22.89
N ARG A 180 -4.58 33.47 23.54
CA ARG A 180 -4.69 34.16 24.78
C ARG A 180 -4.85 35.61 24.42
N THR A 181 -5.93 36.27 24.79
CA THR A 181 -5.93 37.67 25.18
C THR A 181 -7.23 38.01 25.90
N LEU A 182 -7.04 38.47 27.15
CA LEU A 182 -7.82 39.34 28.06
C LEU A 182 -9.04 38.75 28.73
#